data_be6c17758b3ffceb126c2162e859da49
#
_entry.id   be6c17758b3ffceb126c2162e859da49
#
_cell.length_a   1.000
_cell.length_b   1.000
_cell.length_c   1.000
_cell.angle_alpha   90.00
_cell.angle_beta   90.00
_cell.angle_gamma   90.00
#
_symmetry.space_group_name_H-M   'P 1'
#
loop_
_entity.id
_entity.type
_entity.pdbx_description
1 polymer ?
#
loop_
_entity_poly.entity_id
_entity_poly.type
_entity_poly.pdbx_seq_one_letter_code
_entity_poly.pdbx_strand_id
1 'polypeptide(L)' 'PLPQIKKCFYRLKIGRTDEQLIAEMANIFEVSKQAMQIRLKSRNLI' A
#
# COMPACT_ATOMS: atom_id res chain seq x y z
N PRO A 1 -1.37 -10.55 13.70
CA PRO A 1 -2.06 -9.33 13.23
C PRO A 1 -1.41 -8.78 11.97
N LEU A 2 -2.22 -8.12 11.16
CA LEU A 2 -1.72 -7.53 9.93
C LEU A 2 -0.81 -6.33 10.24
N PRO A 3 0.19 -6.09 9.39
CA PRO A 3 1.05 -4.91 9.56
C PRO A 3 0.23 -3.64 9.38
N GLN A 4 0.70 -2.55 9.98
CA GLN A 4 0.04 -1.26 9.81
C GLN A 4 0.30 -0.74 8.40
N ILE A 5 -0.75 -0.20 7.78
CA ILE A 5 -0.67 0.29 6.41
C ILE A 5 0.42 1.35 6.26
N LYS A 6 0.49 2.30 7.19
CA LYS A 6 1.44 3.39 7.12
C LYS A 6 2.88 2.89 7.20
N LYS A 7 3.17 2.00 8.13
CA LYS A 7 4.51 1.43 8.26
C LYS A 7 4.89 0.61 7.04
N CYS A 8 3.96 -0.19 6.54
CA CYS A 8 4.20 -0.99 5.35
C CYS A 8 4.47 -0.09 4.14
N PHE A 9 3.69 0.97 4.00
CA PHE A 9 3.85 1.93 2.91
C PHE A 9 5.26 2.52 2.91
N TYR A 10 5.70 3.08 4.03
CA TYR A 10 7.00 3.74 4.09
C TYR A 10 8.17 2.76 3.94
N ARG A 11 7.97 1.53 4.37
CA ARG A 11 9.02 0.52 4.22
C ARG A 11 9.17 0.08 2.77
N LEU A 12 8.05 -0.11 2.07
CA LEU A 12 8.07 -0.66 0.71
C LEU A 12 8.27 0.40 -0.36
N LYS A 13 8.06 1.68 -0.06
CA LYS A 13 8.15 2.70 -1.09
C LYS A 13 9.58 2.90 -1.62
N ILE A 14 10.58 2.49 -0.86
CA ILE A 14 11.98 2.64 -1.25
C ILE A 14 12.28 1.72 -2.43
N GLY A 15 12.71 2.32 -3.55
CA GLY A 15 13.08 1.56 -4.73
C GLY A 15 11.91 1.04 -5.55
N ARG A 16 10.68 1.50 -5.27
CA ARG A 16 9.49 1.07 -5.99
C ARG A 16 8.71 2.27 -6.52
N THR A 17 8.05 2.06 -7.67
CA THR A 17 7.08 3.05 -8.15
C THR A 17 5.80 2.94 -7.34
N ASP A 18 4.94 3.96 -7.42
CA ASP A 18 3.66 3.92 -6.73
C ASP A 18 2.82 2.72 -7.17
N GLU A 19 2.86 2.41 -8.46
CA GLU A 19 2.10 1.28 -9.00
C GLU A 19 2.59 -0.05 -8.41
N GLN A 20 3.91 -0.23 -8.36
CA GLN A 20 4.49 -1.43 -7.77
C GLN A 20 4.17 -1.53 -6.28
N LEU A 21 4.24 -0.40 -5.59
CA LEU A 21 3.95 -0.34 -4.17
C LEU A 21 2.50 -0.73 -3.87
N ILE A 22 1.57 -0.19 -4.66
CA ILE A 22 0.15 -0.51 -4.49
C ILE A 22 -0.09 -2.00 -4.73
N ALA A 23 0.52 -2.56 -5.77
CA ALA A 23 0.35 -3.97 -6.09
C ALA A 23 0.84 -4.87 -4.96
N GLU A 24 2.00 -4.56 -4.41
CA GLU A 24 2.57 -5.37 -3.33
C GLU A 24 1.76 -5.24 -2.05
N MET A 25 1.35 -4.02 -1.70
CA MET A 25 0.54 -3.81 -0.52
C MET A 25 -0.82 -4.48 -0.63
N ALA A 26 -1.42 -4.44 -1.82
CA ALA A 26 -2.70 -5.11 -2.06
C ALA A 26 -2.55 -6.61 -1.80
N ASN A 27 -1.44 -7.19 -2.23
CA ASN A 27 -1.18 -8.60 -2.03
C ASN A 27 -0.99 -8.92 -0.54
N ILE A 28 -0.20 -8.11 0.16
CA ILE A 28 0.06 -8.31 1.59
C ILE A 28 -1.23 -8.24 2.42
N PHE A 29 -2.09 -7.28 2.09
CA PHE A 29 -3.32 -7.07 2.83
C PHE A 29 -4.50 -7.87 2.29
N GLU A 30 -4.27 -8.65 1.22
CA GLU A 30 -5.28 -9.51 0.60
C GLU A 30 -6.51 -8.72 0.16
N VAL A 31 -6.27 -7.60 -0.51
CA VAL A 31 -7.32 -6.75 -1.09
C VAL A 31 -6.97 -6.48 -2.55
N SER A 32 -7.94 -5.94 -3.29
CA SER A 32 -7.67 -5.56 -4.68
C SER A 32 -6.77 -4.33 -4.75
N LYS A 33 -6.11 -4.12 -5.89
CA LYS A 33 -5.30 -2.93 -6.10
C LYS A 33 -6.13 -1.67 -5.95
N GLN A 34 -7.35 -1.69 -6.48
CA GLN A 34 -8.25 -0.54 -6.40
C GLN A 34 -8.59 -0.22 -4.94
N ALA A 35 -8.91 -1.25 -4.16
CA ALA A 35 -9.22 -1.06 -2.74
C ALA A 35 -8.02 -0.48 -1.98
N MET A 36 -6.82 -1.00 -2.26
CA MET A 36 -5.61 -0.49 -1.61
C MET A 36 -5.34 0.95 -2.00
N GLN A 37 -5.52 1.29 -3.28
CA GLN A 37 -5.33 2.65 -3.75
C GLN A 37 -6.26 3.63 -3.03
N ILE A 38 -7.52 3.25 -2.86
CA ILE A 38 -8.49 4.08 -2.14
C ILE A 38 -8.06 4.28 -0.70
N ARG A 39 -7.58 3.22 -0.05
CA ARG A 39 -7.10 3.31 1.33
C ARG A 39 -5.91 4.25 1.47
N LEU A 40 -4.95 4.15 0.55
CA LEU A 40 -3.76 5.00 0.60
C LEU A 40 -4.13 6.46 0.36
N LYS A 41 -5.05 6.72 -0.55
CA LYS A 41 -5.52 8.07 -0.79
C LYS A 41 -6.26 8.65 0.40
N SER A 42 -7.10 7.85 1.05
CA SER A 42 -7.86 8.32 2.21
C SER A 42 -6.96 8.67 3.39
N ARG A 43 -5.74 8.12 3.41
CA ARG A 43 -4.76 8.42 4.44
C ARG A 43 -3.72 9.45 3.99
N ASN A 44 -3.92 10.04 2.82
CA ASN A 44 -3.02 11.05 2.25
C ASN A 44 -1.60 10.52 2.06
N LEU A 45 -1.45 9.24 1.77
CA LEU A 45 -0.14 8.64 1.51
C LEU A 45 0.25 8.74 0.03
N ILE A 46 -0.75 8.80 -0.83
CA ILE A 46 -0.53 8.99 -2.27
C ILE A 46 -1.45 10.06 -2.80
#